data_d351acf1ebaf6af2b758448ecbd0e0a6
#
_entry.id   d351acf1ebaf6af2b758448ecbd0e0a6
#
_cell.length_a   1.000
_cell.length_b   1.000
_cell.length_c   1.000
_cell.angle_alpha   90.00
_cell.angle_beta   90.00
_cell.angle_gamma   90.00
#
_symmetry.space_group_name_H-M   'P 1'
#
loop_
_entity.id
_entity.type
_entity.pdbx_description
1 polymer ?
#
loop_
_entity_poly.entity_id
_entity_poly.type
_entity_poly.pdbx_seq_one_letter_code
_entity_poly.pdbx_strand_id
1 'polypeptide(L)'
;MTRSLCSIAIAASCVLWATAAGAQTTSATQTALGTSSAAQSSSAATTGDTRPATTTFFGDTGLWFVPTAEVLPSGKWSVSGYRRGTDYIQGYTNVADFAGTFGVGIKDRAEVFGSFLVDTRIDRDTVPLFFSNPTTGGFIDRYPNVNQPWSCDHVGDFYVGAKINLMSEWQQHPVALAVRGIVKLPTASTANGNGTGKVDGAVDFIVSKEAAKVAELSGFVGVEGRGQPDGYSIPSSAFRYGVGLGIPSRSPVRFTAELDGYATSGSTASITTASLIGVDGSLPPVTVTTENLRRATFAITFQAPKGFFAGVGASWSMPTLDRNPLNNADGTDPAGDYWDWQVRIGYHPGVRVYVPPPPPPPPPPPPPPPPTPPAREHTLSVKADCNPCTVEVLMSSTVTATPMDSIGCAVTYRWTTPTGTLATPTARQSQWTAPNQVGTVPVTVTVTCPTDNKTASDTVNIQVTRPPVRTYTFEDVHFDFDRYSLRPEATRVLDEAVNAMREDATLRLTIEGHTCNIGTAEYNLALGDRRANAVRAYLVSRGVSADRLQTISYGEERPKYDNAREETRRLNRRAAMVVRLQ
;
A
#
# COMPACT_ATOMS: atom_id res chain seq x y z
N MET A 1 -36.58 12.33 -1.08
CA MET A 1 -35.73 12.36 -2.31
C MET A 1 -34.25 12.59 -2.06
N THR A 2 -33.84 13.03 -0.89
CA THR A 2 -32.43 13.27 -0.50
C THR A 2 -31.65 12.01 -0.12
N ARG A 3 -32.30 10.91 0.27
CA ARG A 3 -31.64 9.63 0.66
C ARG A 3 -30.87 8.94 -0.49
N SER A 4 -31.26 9.15 -1.74
CA SER A 4 -30.65 8.46 -2.91
C SER A 4 -29.33 9.05 -3.40
N LEU A 5 -29.02 10.31 -3.11
CA LEU A 5 -27.84 10.99 -3.66
C LEU A 5 -26.57 10.74 -2.84
N CYS A 6 -26.66 10.61 -1.52
CA CYS A 6 -25.51 10.28 -0.67
C CYS A 6 -24.97 8.87 -0.89
N SER A 7 -25.80 7.92 -1.31
CA SER A 7 -25.38 6.52 -1.53
C SER A 7 -24.60 6.28 -2.83
N ILE A 8 -24.70 7.19 -3.80
CA ILE A 8 -24.14 6.99 -5.16
C ILE A 8 -22.70 7.55 -5.28
N ALA A 9 -22.36 8.60 -4.54
CA ALA A 9 -21.08 9.29 -4.74
C ALA A 9 -19.85 8.50 -4.23
N ILE A 10 -19.97 7.64 -3.22
CA ILE A 10 -18.83 6.89 -2.64
C ILE A 10 -18.64 5.51 -3.29
N ALA A 11 -19.69 4.89 -3.80
CA ALA A 11 -19.56 3.66 -4.59
C ALA A 11 -18.75 3.88 -5.89
N ALA A 12 -18.85 5.09 -6.49
CA ALA A 12 -18.08 5.47 -7.68
C ALA A 12 -16.61 5.75 -7.40
N SER A 13 -16.26 6.27 -6.22
CA SER A 13 -14.85 6.59 -5.87
C SER A 13 -14.02 5.36 -5.52
N CYS A 14 -14.61 4.29 -5.01
CA CYS A 14 -13.89 3.04 -4.72
C CYS A 14 -13.69 2.14 -5.95
N VAL A 15 -14.48 2.29 -7.02
CA VAL A 15 -14.39 1.47 -8.24
C VAL A 15 -13.35 2.00 -9.24
N LEU A 16 -13.03 3.29 -9.21
CA LEU A 16 -12.11 3.92 -10.17
C LEU A 16 -10.61 3.64 -9.92
N TRP A 17 -10.23 3.01 -8.79
CA TRP A 17 -8.83 2.62 -8.50
C TRP A 17 -8.50 1.15 -8.79
N ALA A 18 -9.48 0.34 -9.17
CA ALA A 18 -9.30 -1.10 -9.41
C ALA A 18 -9.13 -1.50 -10.88
N THR A 19 -9.22 -0.59 -11.86
CA THR A 19 -9.24 -0.94 -13.30
C THR A 19 -7.93 -0.71 -14.07
N ALA A 20 -6.81 -0.48 -13.39
CA ALA A 20 -5.51 -0.25 -14.06
C ALA A 20 -4.54 -1.45 -13.97
N ALA A 21 -5.01 -2.68 -13.81
CA ALA A 21 -4.14 -3.86 -13.88
C ALA A 21 -4.89 -5.06 -14.46
N GLY A 22 -5.00 -5.10 -15.79
CA GLY A 22 -5.54 -6.28 -16.44
C GLY A 22 -5.61 -6.16 -17.95
N ALA A 23 -4.57 -6.57 -18.65
CA ALA A 23 -4.66 -7.24 -19.93
C ALA A 23 -3.27 -7.66 -20.42
N GLN A 24 -2.96 -8.93 -20.45
CA GLN A 24 -2.63 -9.65 -21.66
C GLN A 24 -2.49 -11.13 -21.39
N THR A 25 -3.42 -11.85 -21.99
CA THR A 25 -3.40 -13.29 -22.23
C THR A 25 -2.62 -13.59 -23.50
N THR A 26 -1.87 -14.69 -23.56
CA THR A 26 -2.17 -15.83 -24.46
C THR A 26 -1.14 -16.95 -24.30
N SER A 27 -1.69 -18.08 -24.01
CA SER A 27 -1.42 -19.47 -24.40
C SER A 27 -0.16 -19.85 -25.22
N ALA A 28 0.53 -20.91 -24.75
CA ALA A 28 0.65 -22.16 -25.49
C ALA A 28 1.27 -23.27 -24.63
N THR A 29 0.60 -24.38 -24.67
CA THR A 29 0.97 -25.70 -24.20
C THR A 29 2.20 -26.25 -24.94
N GLN A 30 3.17 -26.86 -24.21
CA GLN A 30 3.74 -28.14 -24.64
C GLN A 30 4.57 -28.79 -23.53
N THR A 31 4.28 -30.05 -23.40
CA THR A 31 4.87 -31.09 -22.54
C THR A 31 6.27 -31.48 -23.00
N ALA A 32 7.22 -31.58 -22.09
CA ALA A 32 8.29 -32.57 -22.20
C ALA A 32 8.94 -32.81 -20.83
N LEU A 33 9.02 -34.07 -20.45
CA LEU A 33 9.78 -34.62 -19.34
C LEU A 33 11.30 -34.42 -19.54
N GLY A 34 12.00 -34.12 -18.45
CA GLY A 34 13.46 -34.14 -18.44
C GLY A 34 13.98 -33.78 -17.05
N THR A 35 14.35 -34.80 -16.30
CA THR A 35 15.10 -34.75 -15.04
C THR A 35 16.44 -34.07 -15.21
N SER A 36 16.81 -33.11 -14.34
CA SER A 36 18.09 -33.10 -13.60
C SER A 36 18.24 -31.87 -12.70
N SER A 37 18.56 -32.18 -11.49
CA SER A 37 19.33 -31.50 -10.44
C SER A 37 19.53 -29.98 -10.49
N ALA A 38 19.13 -29.43 -9.38
CA ALA A 38 19.27 -28.09 -8.86
C ALA A 38 20.70 -27.54 -8.86
N ALA A 39 20.80 -26.29 -9.31
CA ALA A 39 21.71 -25.34 -8.73
C ALA A 39 20.86 -24.11 -8.37
N GLN A 40 20.57 -23.95 -7.10
CA GLN A 40 19.90 -22.78 -6.56
C GLN A 40 20.86 -21.60 -6.56
N SER A 41 20.62 -20.64 -7.44
CA SER A 41 21.13 -19.30 -7.28
C SER A 41 20.14 -18.52 -6.40
N SER A 42 20.53 -18.26 -5.19
CA SER A 42 19.83 -17.45 -4.21
C SER A 42 19.91 -15.97 -4.56
N SER A 43 18.84 -15.41 -5.10
CA SER A 43 18.44 -14.02 -4.89
C SER A 43 16.95 -13.84 -5.22
N ALA A 44 16.11 -14.60 -4.51
CA ALA A 44 14.70 -14.25 -4.38
C ALA A 44 14.58 -13.54 -3.04
N ALA A 45 14.10 -12.29 -3.07
CA ALA A 45 13.63 -11.63 -1.87
C ALA A 45 12.69 -12.60 -1.13
N THR A 46 13.01 -12.84 0.12
CA THR A 46 12.39 -13.77 1.06
C THR A 46 10.88 -13.59 1.13
N THR A 47 10.14 -14.30 0.31
CA THR A 47 8.69 -14.50 0.45
C THR A 47 8.34 -15.49 1.59
N GLY A 48 9.31 -15.91 2.40
CA GLY A 48 9.19 -16.91 3.45
C GLY A 48 9.08 -16.39 4.88
N ASP A 49 9.41 -15.11 5.12
CA ASP A 49 9.57 -14.57 6.48
C ASP A 49 8.29 -13.96 7.06
N THR A 50 7.20 -13.88 6.29
CA THR A 50 5.92 -13.31 6.71
C THR A 50 4.75 -14.21 6.35
N ARG A 51 3.69 -14.16 7.18
CA ARG A 51 2.37 -14.71 6.86
C ARG A 51 1.37 -13.60 6.56
N PRO A 52 0.28 -13.90 5.82
CA PRO A 52 -0.77 -12.93 5.58
C PRO A 52 -1.33 -12.35 6.87
N ALA A 53 -1.54 -11.04 6.89
CA ALA A 53 -2.18 -10.30 7.95
C ALA A 53 -2.90 -9.08 7.35
N THR A 54 -3.82 -8.51 8.11
CA THR A 54 -4.62 -7.35 7.72
C THR A 54 -4.60 -6.31 8.81
N THR A 55 -5.24 -5.17 8.59
CA THR A 55 -5.42 -4.12 9.59
C THR A 55 -6.73 -4.30 10.35
N THR A 56 -6.84 -3.70 11.53
CA THR A 56 -8.14 -3.43 12.17
C THR A 56 -8.75 -2.12 11.65
N PHE A 57 -9.96 -1.82 12.06
CA PHE A 57 -10.62 -0.52 11.83
C PHE A 57 -9.81 0.68 12.37
N PHE A 58 -8.97 0.50 13.37
CA PHE A 58 -8.10 1.54 13.92
C PHE A 58 -6.77 1.67 13.19
N GLY A 59 -6.42 0.71 12.29
CA GLY A 59 -5.23 0.76 11.46
C GLY A 59 -4.07 -0.11 11.96
N ASP A 60 -4.15 -0.66 13.17
CA ASP A 60 -3.17 -1.61 13.69
C ASP A 60 -3.37 -3.02 13.08
N THR A 61 -2.34 -3.84 13.15
CA THR A 61 -2.39 -5.23 12.68
C THR A 61 -3.43 -6.04 13.47
N GLY A 62 -4.32 -6.72 12.73
CA GLY A 62 -5.37 -7.52 13.33
C GLY A 62 -6.35 -8.12 12.34
N LEU A 63 -7.49 -8.58 12.85
CA LEU A 63 -8.59 -9.12 12.05
C LEU A 63 -9.43 -7.97 11.45
N TRP A 64 -10.68 -7.79 11.84
CA TRP A 64 -11.50 -6.64 11.42
C TRP A 64 -11.58 -5.58 12.52
N PHE A 65 -11.92 -5.99 13.72
CA PHE A 65 -12.09 -5.15 14.91
C PHE A 65 -11.23 -5.63 16.07
N VAL A 66 -10.92 -6.92 16.11
CA VAL A 66 -10.08 -7.55 17.13
C VAL A 66 -8.61 -7.46 16.69
N PRO A 67 -7.74 -6.73 17.43
CA PRO A 67 -6.32 -6.66 17.14
C PRO A 67 -5.63 -8.00 17.40
N THR A 68 -4.54 -8.27 16.69
CA THR A 68 -3.60 -9.33 17.05
C THR A 68 -2.39 -8.76 17.78
N ALA A 69 -1.70 -9.58 18.56
CA ALA A 69 -0.52 -9.13 19.30
C ALA A 69 0.73 -8.98 18.41
N GLU A 70 0.72 -9.53 17.21
CA GLU A 70 1.78 -9.33 16.23
C GLU A 70 1.71 -7.91 15.64
N VAL A 71 2.85 -7.42 15.15
CA VAL A 71 3.02 -6.07 14.62
C VAL A 71 3.59 -6.09 13.22
N LEU A 72 3.47 -4.97 12.52
CA LEU A 72 4.13 -4.74 11.23
C LEU A 72 5.65 -4.93 11.35
N PRO A 73 6.30 -5.59 10.38
CA PRO A 73 7.76 -5.65 10.32
C PRO A 73 8.39 -4.26 10.25
N SER A 74 9.61 -4.13 10.78
CA SER A 74 10.34 -2.86 10.85
C SER A 74 10.42 -2.15 9.50
N GLY A 75 10.06 -0.87 9.47
CA GLY A 75 10.06 -0.03 8.27
C GLY A 75 8.99 -0.39 7.24
N LYS A 76 8.12 -1.35 7.52
CA LYS A 76 6.96 -1.65 6.67
C LYS A 76 5.76 -0.81 7.09
N TRP A 77 4.85 -0.59 6.15
CA TRP A 77 3.66 0.20 6.34
C TRP A 77 2.41 -0.55 5.87
N SER A 78 1.28 -0.15 6.37
CA SER A 78 -0.04 -0.60 5.94
C SER A 78 -0.95 0.59 5.68
N VAL A 79 -1.92 0.41 4.80
CA VAL A 79 -2.97 1.39 4.53
C VAL A 79 -4.25 0.65 4.18
N SER A 80 -5.38 1.16 4.65
CA SER A 80 -6.68 0.56 4.30
C SER A 80 -7.83 1.56 4.36
N GLY A 81 -8.92 1.21 3.68
CA GLY A 81 -10.21 1.85 3.76
C GLY A 81 -11.23 0.90 4.34
N TYR A 82 -12.12 1.42 5.17
CA TYR A 82 -13.18 0.68 5.86
C TYR A 82 -14.53 1.34 5.67
N ARG A 83 -15.58 0.52 5.56
CA ARG A 83 -16.93 0.85 5.98
C ARG A 83 -17.29 -0.01 7.18
N ARG A 84 -17.68 0.63 8.28
CA ARG A 84 -18.19 -0.02 9.51
C ARG A 84 -19.61 0.46 9.78
N GLY A 85 -20.56 -0.47 9.88
CA GLY A 85 -21.89 -0.20 10.35
C GLY A 85 -22.10 -0.64 11.78
N THR A 86 -22.94 0.08 12.52
CA THR A 86 -23.31 -0.20 13.90
C THR A 86 -24.72 0.28 14.18
N ASP A 87 -25.57 -0.60 14.70
CA ASP A 87 -26.96 -0.28 15.06
C ASP A 87 -27.07 -0.08 16.57
N TYR A 88 -27.70 1.03 16.96
CA TYR A 88 -28.00 1.38 18.34
C TYR A 88 -29.52 1.31 18.59
N ILE A 89 -29.88 0.85 19.78
CA ILE A 89 -31.28 0.89 20.22
C ILE A 89 -31.76 2.32 20.43
N GLN A 90 -30.91 3.21 20.99
CA GLN A 90 -31.30 4.59 21.23
C GLN A 90 -31.70 5.28 19.93
N GLY A 91 -32.98 5.67 19.86
CA GLY A 91 -33.57 6.30 18.69
C GLY A 91 -33.46 5.44 17.42
N TYR A 92 -33.34 4.12 17.57
CA TYR A 92 -33.22 3.18 16.45
C TYR A 92 -32.23 3.70 15.39
N THR A 93 -31.03 3.98 15.85
CA THR A 93 -30.06 4.72 15.08
C THR A 93 -29.02 3.79 14.46
N ASN A 94 -28.84 3.85 13.15
CA ASN A 94 -27.72 3.24 12.44
C ASN A 94 -26.61 4.28 12.24
N VAL A 95 -25.38 3.86 12.52
CA VAL A 95 -24.18 4.67 12.29
C VAL A 95 -23.24 3.93 11.36
N ALA A 96 -22.95 4.52 10.21
CA ALA A 96 -21.99 4.00 9.25
C ALA A 96 -20.75 4.90 9.16
N ASP A 97 -19.61 4.39 9.62
CA ASP A 97 -18.33 5.07 9.55
C ASP A 97 -17.54 4.64 8.33
N PHE A 98 -16.97 5.58 7.62
CA PHE A 98 -16.03 5.38 6.53
C PHE A 98 -14.65 5.87 6.97
N ALA A 99 -13.69 4.97 7.09
CA ALA A 99 -12.38 5.28 7.63
C ALA A 99 -11.27 5.02 6.62
N GLY A 100 -10.28 5.92 6.58
CA GLY A 100 -8.96 5.66 6.01
C GLY A 100 -7.97 5.38 7.13
N THR A 101 -7.21 4.28 7.04
CA THR A 101 -6.28 3.88 8.09
C THR A 101 -4.85 3.79 7.58
N PHE A 102 -3.90 3.94 8.47
CA PHE A 102 -2.48 3.73 8.19
C PHE A 102 -1.77 3.10 9.38
N GLY A 103 -0.66 2.44 9.12
CA GLY A 103 0.21 1.86 10.14
C GLY A 103 1.66 1.79 9.69
N VAL A 104 2.60 1.90 10.63
CA VAL A 104 4.05 1.79 10.39
C VAL A 104 4.70 0.95 11.47
N GLY A 105 5.47 -0.06 11.08
CA GLY A 105 6.22 -0.94 11.97
C GLY A 105 7.57 -0.37 12.41
N ILE A 106 7.90 -0.54 13.69
CA ILE A 106 9.11 -0.02 14.32
C ILE A 106 9.85 -1.17 15.02
N LYS A 107 11.08 -1.45 14.56
CA LYS A 107 12.02 -2.41 15.16
C LYS A 107 11.42 -3.81 15.43
N ASP A 108 10.44 -4.24 14.61
CA ASP A 108 9.73 -5.52 14.76
C ASP A 108 9.08 -5.75 16.15
N ARG A 109 8.91 -4.67 16.93
CA ARG A 109 8.40 -4.70 18.31
C ARG A 109 7.26 -3.75 18.56
N ALA A 110 7.08 -2.77 17.70
CA ALA A 110 6.01 -1.79 17.83
C ALA A 110 5.45 -1.42 16.47
N GLU A 111 4.23 -0.93 16.48
CA GLU A 111 3.63 -0.23 15.35
C GLU A 111 2.91 1.02 15.84
N VAL A 112 3.01 2.09 15.05
CA VAL A 112 2.22 3.32 15.21
C VAL A 112 1.17 3.31 14.10
N PHE A 113 -0.04 3.64 14.44
CA PHE A 113 -1.18 3.55 13.52
C PHE A 113 -2.17 4.69 13.73
N GLY A 114 -3.05 4.86 12.76
CA GLY A 114 -4.15 5.81 12.88
C GLY A 114 -5.31 5.46 11.96
N SER A 115 -6.46 6.03 12.30
CA SER A 115 -7.71 5.89 11.57
C SER A 115 -8.41 7.24 11.51
N PHE A 116 -8.63 7.72 10.32
CA PHE A 116 -9.34 8.97 10.06
C PHE A 116 -10.72 8.65 9.50
N LEU A 117 -11.77 9.05 10.22
CA LEU A 117 -13.15 8.90 9.76
C LEU A 117 -13.44 9.99 8.73
N VAL A 118 -13.32 9.62 7.45
CA VAL A 118 -13.55 10.54 6.31
C VAL A 118 -15.02 10.91 6.14
N ASP A 119 -15.91 10.05 6.63
CA ASP A 119 -17.35 10.28 6.67
C ASP A 119 -17.98 9.46 7.80
N THR A 120 -18.90 10.04 8.55
CA THR A 120 -19.75 9.38 9.53
C THR A 120 -21.19 9.68 9.20
N ARG A 121 -21.95 8.66 8.84
CA ARG A 121 -23.38 8.74 8.49
C ARG A 121 -24.21 8.23 9.64
N ILE A 122 -25.21 9.01 10.01
CA ILE A 122 -26.11 8.67 11.10
C ILE A 122 -27.55 8.72 10.54
N ASP A 123 -28.25 7.62 10.67
CA ASP A 123 -29.65 7.44 10.27
C ASP A 123 -30.49 7.08 11.49
N ARG A 124 -31.52 7.88 11.77
CA ARG A 124 -32.48 7.66 12.85
C ARG A 124 -33.87 7.38 12.24
N ASP A 125 -34.31 6.15 12.32
CA ASP A 125 -35.56 5.68 11.69
C ASP A 125 -36.80 5.87 12.55
N THR A 126 -36.87 6.95 13.37
CA THR A 126 -38.02 7.20 14.26
C THR A 126 -38.72 8.49 13.93
N VAL A 127 -40.03 8.49 14.12
CA VAL A 127 -40.91 9.68 14.08
C VAL A 127 -41.84 9.60 15.28
N PRO A 128 -41.78 10.51 16.26
CA PRO A 128 -40.82 11.62 16.37
C PRO A 128 -39.37 11.15 16.60
N LEU A 129 -38.38 12.03 16.32
CA LEU A 129 -36.97 11.74 16.51
C LEU A 129 -36.60 11.37 17.96
N PHE A 130 -37.26 12.08 18.90
CA PHE A 130 -37.14 11.80 20.33
C PHE A 130 -38.51 11.51 20.90
N PHE A 131 -38.57 10.60 21.86
CA PHE A 131 -39.79 10.26 22.60
C PHE A 131 -39.45 9.92 24.05
N SER A 132 -40.44 9.89 24.91
CA SER A 132 -40.28 9.89 26.37
C SER A 132 -39.65 8.65 26.98
N ASN A 133 -39.42 7.58 26.21
CA ASN A 133 -38.81 6.36 26.73
C ASN A 133 -37.30 6.55 26.95
N PRO A 134 -36.75 6.41 28.16
CA PRO A 134 -35.34 6.62 28.45
C PRO A 134 -34.43 5.51 27.89
N THR A 135 -34.99 4.36 27.49
CA THR A 135 -34.21 3.23 26.96
C THR A 135 -34.01 3.36 25.45
N THR A 136 -35.05 3.75 24.73
CA THR A 136 -35.05 3.75 23.25
C THR A 136 -35.26 5.12 22.62
N GLY A 137 -35.90 6.05 23.31
CA GLY A 137 -36.32 7.36 22.76
C GLY A 137 -35.28 8.47 22.84
N GLY A 138 -34.14 8.22 23.43
CA GLY A 138 -33.17 9.24 23.80
C GLY A 138 -32.05 9.48 22.81
N PHE A 139 -31.00 10.10 23.28
CA PHE A 139 -29.76 10.35 22.55
C PHE A 139 -28.74 9.24 22.81
N ILE A 140 -27.81 9.07 21.88
CA ILE A 140 -26.69 8.11 22.00
C ILE A 140 -25.53 8.82 22.70
N ASP A 141 -24.96 8.21 23.75
CA ASP A 141 -23.86 8.78 24.53
C ASP A 141 -22.57 8.98 23.71
N ARG A 142 -22.40 8.28 22.60
CA ARG A 142 -21.28 8.48 21.66
C ARG A 142 -21.55 9.57 20.61
N TYR A 143 -22.80 9.93 20.37
CA TYR A 143 -23.25 10.95 19.43
C TYR A 143 -24.36 11.82 20.04
N PRO A 144 -24.07 12.53 21.16
CA PRO A 144 -25.12 13.14 21.98
C PRO A 144 -25.87 14.29 21.32
N ASN A 145 -25.27 14.92 20.30
CA ASN A 145 -25.83 16.09 19.63
C ASN A 145 -26.64 15.78 18.36
N VAL A 146 -26.86 14.51 18.03
CA VAL A 146 -27.67 14.13 16.86
C VAL A 146 -29.11 14.52 17.08
N ASN A 147 -29.63 15.44 16.23
CA ASN A 147 -30.99 16.00 16.35
C ASN A 147 -31.77 15.99 15.02
N GLN A 148 -31.30 15.25 14.03
CA GLN A 148 -31.95 15.15 12.71
C GLN A 148 -32.05 13.67 12.27
N PRO A 149 -33.00 13.34 11.39
CA PRO A 149 -33.25 11.95 10.99
C PRO A 149 -32.12 11.38 10.13
N TRP A 150 -31.38 12.26 9.45
CA TRP A 150 -30.29 11.87 8.56
C TRP A 150 -29.14 12.87 8.61
N SER A 151 -27.94 12.38 8.84
CA SER A 151 -26.68 13.14 8.77
C SER A 151 -25.68 12.38 7.91
N CYS A 152 -25.06 13.02 6.92
CA CYS A 152 -24.02 12.44 6.08
C CYS A 152 -23.04 13.53 5.58
N ASP A 153 -21.95 13.09 4.93
CA ASP A 153 -20.89 13.95 4.38
C ASP A 153 -20.17 14.79 5.45
N HIS A 154 -20.01 14.21 6.63
CA HIS A 154 -19.36 14.85 7.76
C HIS A 154 -18.15 14.04 8.23
N VAL A 155 -17.02 14.72 8.30
CA VAL A 155 -15.76 14.16 8.84
C VAL A 155 -15.98 13.79 10.31
N GLY A 156 -15.59 12.57 10.66
CA GLY A 156 -15.62 12.07 12.03
C GLY A 156 -14.32 12.35 12.80
N ASP A 157 -14.15 11.64 13.92
CA ASP A 157 -12.98 11.79 14.77
C ASP A 157 -11.74 11.09 14.18
N PHE A 158 -10.55 11.59 14.51
CA PHE A 158 -9.27 10.98 14.20
C PHE A 158 -8.76 10.16 15.37
N TYR A 159 -8.38 8.92 15.10
CA TYR A 159 -7.78 8.01 16.07
C TYR A 159 -6.29 7.85 15.77
N VAL A 160 -5.46 7.94 16.79
CA VAL A 160 -4.04 7.64 16.71
C VAL A 160 -3.66 6.70 17.84
N GLY A 161 -2.77 5.75 17.56
CA GLY A 161 -2.38 4.78 18.57
C GLY A 161 -1.00 4.18 18.32
N ALA A 162 -0.55 3.45 19.33
CA ALA A 162 0.65 2.64 19.25
C ALA A 162 0.39 1.28 19.90
N LYS A 163 0.95 0.24 19.31
CA LYS A 163 0.94 -1.12 19.86
C LYS A 163 2.38 -1.59 20.05
N ILE A 164 2.67 -2.14 21.23
CA ILE A 164 3.98 -2.67 21.58
C ILE A 164 3.81 -4.16 21.81
N ASN A 165 4.51 -4.95 21.02
CA ASN A 165 4.60 -6.39 21.18
C ASN A 165 5.58 -6.73 22.30
N LEU A 166 5.10 -7.43 23.31
CA LEU A 166 5.87 -7.89 24.48
C LEU A 166 6.49 -9.26 24.20
N MET A 167 5.73 -10.16 23.59
CA MET A 167 6.12 -11.51 23.21
C MET A 167 5.57 -11.83 21.82
N SER A 168 6.36 -12.50 20.99
CA SER A 168 5.95 -12.85 19.62
C SER A 168 6.24 -14.31 19.29
N GLU A 169 5.37 -14.92 18.47
CA GLU A 169 5.55 -16.28 17.99
C GLU A 169 6.74 -16.41 17.02
N TRP A 170 7.10 -15.34 16.28
CA TRP A 170 8.30 -15.36 15.42
C TRP A 170 9.61 -15.46 16.23
N GLN A 171 9.57 -15.12 17.52
CA GLN A 171 10.66 -15.31 18.49
C GLN A 171 10.59 -16.63 19.24
N GLN A 172 9.73 -17.56 18.79
CA GLN A 172 9.48 -18.89 19.38
C GLN A 172 8.77 -18.85 20.76
N HIS A 173 8.11 -17.73 21.10
CA HIS A 173 7.22 -17.75 22.25
C HIS A 173 5.94 -18.55 21.96
N PRO A 174 5.33 -19.21 22.95
CA PRO A 174 4.16 -20.05 22.73
C PRO A 174 2.90 -19.28 22.33
N VAL A 175 2.84 -17.99 22.66
CA VAL A 175 1.78 -17.03 22.31
C VAL A 175 2.40 -15.66 22.05
N ALA A 176 1.69 -14.82 21.32
CA ALA A 176 2.04 -13.42 21.18
C ALA A 176 1.24 -12.58 22.20
N LEU A 177 1.91 -11.62 22.84
CA LEU A 177 1.32 -10.66 23.79
C LEU A 177 1.67 -9.25 23.37
N ALA A 178 0.71 -8.33 23.49
CA ALA A 178 0.94 -6.91 23.20
C ALA A 178 0.09 -6.00 24.12
N VAL A 179 0.54 -4.75 24.23
CA VAL A 179 -0.24 -3.65 24.80
C VAL A 179 -0.48 -2.63 23.69
N ARG A 180 -1.71 -2.13 23.60
CA ARG A 180 -2.12 -1.13 22.63
C ARG A 180 -2.70 0.09 23.35
N GLY A 181 -2.23 1.28 22.99
CA GLY A 181 -2.85 2.55 23.39
C GLY A 181 -3.51 3.21 22.18
N ILE A 182 -4.70 3.77 22.36
CA ILE A 182 -5.44 4.53 21.33
C ILE A 182 -5.90 5.84 21.95
N VAL A 183 -5.77 6.93 21.21
CA VAL A 183 -6.31 8.25 21.55
C VAL A 183 -7.23 8.70 20.42
N LYS A 184 -8.45 9.07 20.75
CA LYS A 184 -9.40 9.74 19.88
C LYS A 184 -9.20 11.25 19.98
N LEU A 185 -8.91 11.90 18.87
CA LEU A 185 -8.83 13.36 18.77
C LEU A 185 -10.17 13.92 18.26
N PRO A 186 -10.72 14.96 18.88
CA PRO A 186 -12.05 15.48 18.56
C PRO A 186 -12.03 16.35 17.29
N THR A 187 -11.88 15.72 16.15
CA THR A 187 -11.88 16.40 14.83
C THR A 187 -13.27 16.50 14.21
N ALA A 188 -14.21 15.72 14.71
CA ALA A 188 -15.62 15.76 14.29
C ALA A 188 -16.33 17.02 14.79
N SER A 189 -17.33 17.48 14.01
CA SER A 189 -18.14 18.63 14.37
C SER A 189 -19.26 18.24 15.34
N THR A 190 -19.24 18.81 16.54
CA THR A 190 -20.32 18.62 17.51
C THR A 190 -21.64 19.24 17.01
N ALA A 191 -21.59 20.32 16.22
CA ALA A 191 -22.77 20.96 15.65
C ALA A 191 -23.51 20.09 14.63
N ASN A 192 -22.78 19.19 13.95
CA ASN A 192 -23.36 18.24 13.00
C ASN A 192 -23.76 16.90 13.67
N GLY A 193 -23.49 16.77 14.97
CA GLY A 193 -23.85 15.59 15.75
C GLY A 193 -22.92 14.38 15.60
N ASN A 194 -21.87 14.45 14.78
CA ASN A 194 -21.01 13.31 14.43
C ASN A 194 -19.79 13.11 15.36
N GLY A 195 -19.76 13.77 16.53
CA GLY A 195 -18.74 13.59 17.55
C GLY A 195 -19.10 14.22 18.90
N THR A 196 -18.32 13.88 19.94
CA THR A 196 -18.49 14.39 21.31
C THR A 196 -17.74 15.71 21.53
N GLY A 197 -16.81 16.10 20.65
CA GLY A 197 -15.92 17.24 20.85
C GLY A 197 -14.88 17.03 21.95
N LYS A 198 -14.68 15.81 22.46
CA LYS A 198 -13.78 15.50 23.57
C LYS A 198 -12.77 14.42 23.19
N VAL A 199 -11.62 14.48 23.84
CA VAL A 199 -10.58 13.45 23.73
C VAL A 199 -11.00 12.24 24.54
N ASP A 200 -10.88 11.03 23.93
CA ASP A 200 -11.00 9.76 24.62
C ASP A 200 -9.67 9.01 24.52
N GLY A 201 -9.40 8.13 25.49
CA GLY A 201 -8.20 7.31 25.48
C GLY A 201 -8.52 5.88 25.89
N ALA A 202 -7.87 4.91 25.24
CA ALA A 202 -8.03 3.50 25.58
C ALA A 202 -6.68 2.80 25.68
N VAL A 203 -6.61 1.81 26.58
CA VAL A 203 -5.47 0.89 26.69
C VAL A 203 -6.01 -0.53 26.69
N ASP A 204 -5.49 -1.35 25.78
CA ASP A 204 -5.89 -2.75 25.60
C ASP A 204 -4.68 -3.68 25.81
N PHE A 205 -4.88 -4.79 26.49
CA PHE A 205 -3.97 -5.92 26.57
C PHE A 205 -4.46 -6.99 25.59
N ILE A 206 -3.55 -7.47 24.72
CA ILE A 206 -3.86 -8.33 23.58
C ILE A 206 -3.09 -9.65 23.73
N VAL A 207 -3.77 -10.75 23.47
CA VAL A 207 -3.16 -12.07 23.31
C VAL A 207 -3.58 -12.67 21.98
N SER A 208 -2.63 -13.25 21.25
CA SER A 208 -2.94 -13.95 20.01
C SER A 208 -2.08 -15.20 19.82
N LYS A 209 -2.60 -16.13 19.00
CA LYS A 209 -1.96 -17.40 18.71
C LYS A 209 -2.30 -17.86 17.30
N GLU A 210 -1.28 -18.22 16.51
CA GLU A 210 -1.49 -19.02 15.30
C GLU A 210 -1.48 -20.50 15.64
N ALA A 211 -2.64 -21.13 15.70
CA ALA A 211 -2.80 -22.55 16.00
C ALA A 211 -2.54 -23.41 14.75
N ALA A 212 -1.58 -24.34 14.85
CA ALA A 212 -1.23 -25.33 13.84
C ALA A 212 -0.99 -24.78 12.41
N LYS A 213 -0.66 -23.47 12.26
CA LYS A 213 -0.56 -22.75 10.97
C LYS A 213 -1.85 -22.77 10.15
N VAL A 214 -2.98 -23.00 10.81
CA VAL A 214 -4.32 -23.10 10.20
C VAL A 214 -5.24 -21.99 10.67
N ALA A 215 -5.25 -21.69 11.97
CA ALA A 215 -6.18 -20.75 12.58
C ALA A 215 -5.42 -19.67 13.34
N GLU A 216 -5.84 -18.42 13.20
CA GLU A 216 -5.39 -17.30 14.02
C GLU A 216 -6.46 -16.97 15.04
N LEU A 217 -6.12 -17.13 16.31
CA LEU A 217 -6.95 -16.79 17.45
C LEU A 217 -6.41 -15.50 18.06
N SER A 218 -7.28 -14.58 18.41
CA SER A 218 -6.90 -13.37 19.11
C SER A 218 -7.98 -12.93 20.09
N GLY A 219 -7.56 -12.28 21.16
CA GLY A 219 -8.45 -11.65 22.10
C GLY A 219 -7.79 -10.45 22.77
N PHE A 220 -8.61 -9.51 23.21
CA PHE A 220 -8.17 -8.37 23.98
C PHE A 220 -9.13 -8.03 25.12
N VAL A 221 -8.59 -7.41 26.15
CA VAL A 221 -9.33 -6.73 27.20
C VAL A 221 -8.68 -5.38 27.46
N GLY A 222 -9.48 -4.39 27.78
CA GLY A 222 -8.95 -3.04 27.96
C GLY A 222 -9.91 -2.12 28.70
N VAL A 223 -9.44 -0.90 28.90
CA VAL A 223 -10.19 0.18 29.51
C VAL A 223 -10.17 1.41 28.61
N GLU A 224 -11.29 2.11 28.56
CA GLU A 224 -11.46 3.36 27.83
C GLU A 224 -11.85 4.45 28.81
N GLY A 225 -11.15 5.58 28.79
CA GLY A 225 -11.54 6.81 29.45
C GLY A 225 -12.17 7.75 28.44
N ARG A 226 -13.30 8.35 28.80
CA ARG A 226 -14.12 9.16 27.89
C ARG A 226 -14.25 10.59 28.42
N GLY A 227 -14.00 11.55 27.52
CA GLY A 227 -14.20 12.96 27.83
C GLY A 227 -15.71 13.30 27.93
N GLN A 228 -16.05 14.23 28.84
CA GLN A 228 -17.44 14.66 29.06
C GLN A 228 -17.84 15.70 28.01
N PRO A 229 -18.84 15.44 27.14
CA PRO A 229 -19.35 16.42 26.20
C PRO A 229 -19.99 17.61 26.92
N ASP A 230 -19.87 18.80 26.33
CA ASP A 230 -20.42 20.00 26.95
C ASP A 230 -21.95 19.92 27.02
N GLY A 231 -22.48 20.10 28.24
CA GLY A 231 -23.91 20.04 28.50
C GLY A 231 -24.49 18.64 28.69
N TYR A 232 -23.65 17.62 28.73
CA TYR A 232 -24.05 16.24 28.99
C TYR A 232 -23.21 15.64 30.12
N SER A 233 -23.78 14.64 30.78
CA SER A 233 -23.08 13.75 31.70
C SER A 233 -23.20 12.33 31.14
N ILE A 234 -22.08 11.74 30.71
CA ILE A 234 -22.02 10.38 30.17
C ILE A 234 -21.11 9.51 31.05
N PRO A 235 -21.21 8.17 30.98
CA PRO A 235 -20.23 7.31 31.64
C PRO A 235 -18.79 7.67 31.23
N SER A 236 -17.95 7.98 32.21
CA SER A 236 -16.58 8.48 31.99
C SER A 236 -15.59 7.40 31.60
N SER A 237 -15.96 6.12 31.73
CA SER A 237 -15.11 4.99 31.37
C SER A 237 -15.92 3.80 30.89
N ALA A 238 -15.24 2.91 30.15
CA ALA A 238 -15.80 1.64 29.72
C ALA A 238 -14.73 0.55 29.78
N PHE A 239 -15.15 -0.68 30.08
CA PHE A 239 -14.38 -1.88 29.86
C PHE A 239 -14.56 -2.35 28.41
N ARG A 240 -13.47 -2.63 27.72
CA ARG A 240 -13.47 -3.09 26.30
C ARG A 240 -13.01 -4.53 26.25
N TYR A 241 -13.56 -5.30 25.34
CA TYR A 241 -13.19 -6.69 25.14
C TYR A 241 -13.47 -7.13 23.71
N GLY A 242 -12.79 -8.18 23.32
CA GLY A 242 -13.07 -8.84 22.05
C GLY A 242 -12.30 -10.14 21.91
N VAL A 243 -12.85 -11.03 21.09
CA VAL A 243 -12.25 -12.29 20.69
C VAL A 243 -12.53 -12.51 19.21
N GLY A 244 -11.56 -13.06 18.50
CA GLY A 244 -11.66 -13.30 17.06
C GLY A 244 -10.92 -14.53 16.61
N LEU A 245 -11.43 -15.11 15.53
CA LEU A 245 -10.90 -16.28 14.84
C LEU A 245 -10.76 -15.94 13.35
N GLY A 246 -9.59 -16.16 12.78
CA GLY A 246 -9.35 -16.11 11.33
C GLY A 246 -8.89 -17.46 10.80
N ILE A 247 -9.58 -18.03 9.84
CA ILE A 247 -9.30 -19.36 9.28
C ILE A 247 -9.55 -19.40 7.75
N PRO A 248 -8.64 -19.97 6.96
CA PRO A 248 -7.26 -20.37 7.27
C PRO A 248 -6.34 -19.15 7.52
N SER A 249 -5.32 -19.29 8.38
CA SER A 249 -4.41 -18.19 8.74
C SER A 249 -3.42 -17.83 7.63
N ARG A 250 -3.10 -18.77 6.73
CA ARG A 250 -2.06 -18.61 5.69
C ARG A 250 -2.58 -18.67 4.27
N SER A 251 -3.88 -18.80 4.07
CA SER A 251 -4.50 -18.82 2.74
C SER A 251 -4.75 -17.41 2.20
N PRO A 252 -4.77 -17.22 0.88
CA PRO A 252 -5.26 -15.98 0.28
C PRO A 252 -6.71 -15.65 0.63
N VAL A 253 -7.54 -16.64 0.88
CA VAL A 253 -8.94 -16.46 1.34
C VAL A 253 -9.01 -16.84 2.81
N ARG A 254 -9.52 -15.93 3.63
CA ARG A 254 -9.68 -16.09 5.08
C ARG A 254 -11.13 -15.81 5.48
N PHE A 255 -11.72 -16.70 6.23
CA PHE A 255 -12.96 -16.49 6.96
C PHE A 255 -12.63 -15.96 8.35
N THR A 256 -13.40 -14.99 8.81
CA THR A 256 -13.22 -14.36 10.13
C THR A 256 -14.53 -14.35 10.88
N ALA A 257 -14.47 -14.70 12.16
CA ALA A 257 -15.57 -14.57 13.12
C ALA A 257 -15.05 -13.84 14.35
N GLU A 258 -15.71 -12.74 14.72
CA GLU A 258 -15.32 -11.90 15.85
C GLU A 258 -16.51 -11.59 16.73
N LEU A 259 -16.23 -11.45 18.03
CA LEU A 259 -17.14 -10.88 19.01
C LEU A 259 -16.37 -9.77 19.73
N ASP A 260 -16.84 -8.55 19.63
CA ASP A 260 -16.26 -7.40 20.31
C ASP A 260 -17.35 -6.54 20.98
N GLY A 261 -16.95 -5.76 21.99
CA GLY A 261 -17.89 -4.90 22.67
C GLY A 261 -17.26 -4.06 23.76
N TYR A 262 -18.14 -3.32 24.44
CA TYR A 262 -17.78 -2.53 25.60
C TYR A 262 -18.89 -2.57 26.66
N ALA A 263 -18.48 -2.35 27.91
CA ALA A 263 -19.38 -2.19 29.06
C ALA A 263 -19.01 -0.88 29.78
N THR A 264 -19.93 0.07 29.81
CA THR A 264 -19.74 1.37 30.46
C THR A 264 -19.76 1.27 31.97
N SER A 265 -19.01 2.15 32.65
CA SER A 265 -18.94 2.21 34.10
C SER A 265 -20.22 2.71 34.80
N GLY A 266 -21.15 3.26 33.99
CA GLY A 266 -22.47 3.71 34.42
C GLY A 266 -23.54 3.25 33.47
N SER A 267 -24.78 3.18 33.93
CA SER A 267 -25.94 2.72 33.15
C SER A 267 -26.78 3.87 32.58
N THR A 268 -26.40 5.13 32.82
CA THR A 268 -27.19 6.29 32.40
C THR A 268 -26.31 7.41 31.86
N ALA A 269 -26.89 8.17 30.92
CA ALA A 269 -26.37 9.45 30.49
C ALA A 269 -27.46 10.51 30.65
N SER A 270 -27.09 11.76 30.89
CA SER A 270 -28.07 12.84 31.17
C SER A 270 -27.70 14.13 30.44
N ILE A 271 -28.71 14.87 30.06
CA ILE A 271 -28.58 16.27 29.63
C ILE A 271 -28.46 17.13 30.90
N THR A 272 -27.43 17.94 31.01
CA THR A 272 -27.21 18.83 32.17
C THR A 272 -27.52 20.28 31.84
N THR A 273 -26.94 20.82 30.77
CA THR A 273 -27.13 22.21 30.31
C THR A 273 -27.33 22.32 28.80
N ALA A 274 -27.15 21.24 28.04
CA ALA A 274 -27.37 21.24 26.60
C ALA A 274 -28.84 21.43 26.28
N SER A 275 -29.13 22.10 25.15
CA SER A 275 -30.48 22.19 24.57
C SER A 275 -30.50 21.26 23.35
N LEU A 276 -31.01 20.05 23.54
CA LEU A 276 -31.19 19.08 22.45
C LEU A 276 -32.69 19.06 22.04
N ILE A 277 -32.97 19.56 20.84
CA ILE A 277 -34.30 19.59 20.27
C ILE A 277 -34.20 18.97 18.88
N GLY A 278 -35.03 17.99 18.58
CA GLY A 278 -35.15 17.42 17.25
C GLY A 278 -35.61 18.45 16.22
N VAL A 279 -35.19 18.33 14.98
CA VAL A 279 -35.67 19.21 13.90
C VAL A 279 -37.16 19.12 13.68
N ASP A 280 -37.80 18.06 14.20
CA ASP A 280 -39.25 17.86 14.24
C ASP A 280 -39.93 18.47 15.49
N GLY A 281 -39.13 19.16 16.34
CA GLY A 281 -39.60 19.77 17.59
C GLY A 281 -39.69 18.80 18.77
N SER A 282 -39.33 17.53 18.60
CA SER A 282 -39.37 16.54 19.67
C SER A 282 -38.23 16.75 20.69
N LEU A 283 -38.49 16.34 21.93
CA LEU A 283 -37.52 16.47 23.02
C LEU A 283 -37.11 15.09 23.56
N PRO A 284 -35.84 14.86 23.76
CA PRO A 284 -35.36 13.63 24.42
C PRO A 284 -35.68 13.63 25.91
N PRO A 285 -35.75 12.45 26.55
CA PRO A 285 -35.73 12.37 28.01
C PRO A 285 -34.43 12.95 28.54
N VAL A 286 -34.52 13.66 29.68
CA VAL A 286 -33.33 14.28 30.34
C VAL A 286 -32.28 13.26 30.70
N THR A 287 -32.69 12.04 31.06
CA THR A 287 -31.79 10.92 31.39
C THR A 287 -32.16 9.74 30.50
N VAL A 288 -31.14 9.12 29.91
CA VAL A 288 -31.25 7.94 29.04
C VAL A 288 -30.43 6.79 29.62
N THR A 289 -30.83 5.57 29.32
CA THR A 289 -30.08 4.36 29.68
C THR A 289 -28.98 4.16 28.63
N THR A 290 -27.71 4.02 29.06
CA THR A 290 -26.58 3.79 28.15
C THR A 290 -26.58 2.35 27.64
N GLU A 291 -26.22 2.18 26.40
CA GLU A 291 -26.13 0.89 25.74
C GLU A 291 -24.72 0.28 25.86
N ASN A 292 -24.66 -0.96 26.33
CA ASN A 292 -23.45 -1.78 26.31
C ASN A 292 -23.45 -2.64 25.04
N LEU A 293 -23.01 -2.05 23.94
CA LEU A 293 -23.05 -2.71 22.64
C LEU A 293 -22.08 -3.90 22.58
N ARG A 294 -22.58 -5.02 22.07
CA ARG A 294 -21.80 -6.18 21.66
C ARG A 294 -22.04 -6.44 20.20
N ARG A 295 -21.00 -6.77 19.46
CA ARG A 295 -21.07 -7.00 18.03
C ARG A 295 -20.46 -8.34 17.67
N ALA A 296 -21.21 -9.16 16.93
CA ALA A 296 -20.70 -10.35 16.26
C ALA A 296 -20.46 -10.02 14.79
N THR A 297 -19.27 -10.28 14.28
CA THR A 297 -18.90 -10.02 12.89
C THR A 297 -18.45 -11.31 12.22
N PHE A 298 -19.00 -11.58 11.01
CA PHE A 298 -18.62 -12.68 10.15
C PHE A 298 -18.19 -12.11 8.80
N ALA A 299 -17.00 -12.48 8.36
CA ALA A 299 -16.43 -11.85 7.19
C ALA A 299 -15.54 -12.80 6.38
N ILE A 300 -15.40 -12.49 5.10
CA ILE A 300 -14.44 -13.12 4.19
C ILE A 300 -13.47 -12.05 3.71
N THR A 301 -12.19 -12.39 3.70
CA THR A 301 -11.14 -11.51 3.20
C THR A 301 -10.30 -12.27 2.19
N PHE A 302 -10.09 -11.69 1.03
CA PHE A 302 -9.09 -12.11 0.06
C PHE A 302 -7.84 -11.26 0.24
N GLN A 303 -6.66 -11.89 0.30
CA GLN A 303 -5.36 -11.22 0.35
C GLN A 303 -4.43 -11.77 -0.72
N ALA A 304 -3.98 -10.90 -1.62
CA ALA A 304 -3.02 -11.25 -2.66
C ALA A 304 -1.62 -11.48 -2.07
N PRO A 305 -0.74 -12.28 -2.72
CA PRO A 305 0.63 -12.56 -2.24
C PRO A 305 1.49 -11.31 -2.01
N LYS A 306 1.18 -10.21 -2.70
CA LYS A 306 1.86 -8.91 -2.54
C LYS A 306 1.33 -8.06 -1.39
N GLY A 307 0.35 -8.56 -0.60
CA GLY A 307 -0.16 -7.87 0.57
C GLY A 307 -1.42 -7.03 0.36
N PHE A 308 -1.91 -6.85 -0.87
CA PHE A 308 -3.21 -6.22 -1.12
C PHE A 308 -4.34 -7.13 -0.64
N PHE A 309 -5.31 -6.56 0.04
CA PHE A 309 -6.47 -7.30 0.52
C PHE A 309 -7.78 -6.56 0.26
N ALA A 310 -8.85 -7.32 0.13
CA ALA A 310 -10.22 -6.85 0.09
C ALA A 310 -11.11 -7.82 0.86
N GLY A 311 -12.13 -7.32 1.54
CA GLY A 311 -13.02 -8.15 2.33
C GLY A 311 -14.41 -7.56 2.46
N VAL A 312 -15.36 -8.46 2.61
CA VAL A 312 -16.76 -8.15 2.91
C VAL A 312 -17.22 -8.98 4.10
N GLY A 313 -18.11 -8.43 4.87
CA GLY A 313 -18.66 -9.09 6.04
C GLY A 313 -20.03 -8.53 6.44
N ALA A 314 -20.61 -9.18 7.40
CA ALA A 314 -21.80 -8.72 8.08
C ALA A 314 -21.56 -8.70 9.59
N SER A 315 -22.05 -7.68 10.25
CA SER A 315 -22.04 -7.55 11.70
C SER A 315 -23.45 -7.57 12.24
N TRP A 316 -23.61 -8.19 13.36
CA TRP A 316 -24.84 -8.19 14.12
C TRP A 316 -24.61 -7.47 15.45
N SER A 317 -25.29 -6.34 15.62
CA SER A 317 -25.30 -5.59 16.88
C SER A 317 -26.21 -6.30 17.87
N MET A 318 -25.64 -6.76 19.01
CA MET A 318 -26.35 -7.44 20.09
C MET A 318 -26.54 -6.47 21.25
N PRO A 319 -27.59 -5.69 21.28
CA PRO A 319 -27.83 -4.72 22.33
C PRO A 319 -28.10 -5.40 23.68
N THR A 320 -27.77 -4.70 24.75
CA THR A 320 -28.05 -5.16 26.11
C THR A 320 -29.35 -4.59 26.68
N LEU A 321 -29.97 -3.66 25.96
CA LEU A 321 -31.22 -3.04 26.31
C LEU A 321 -32.40 -3.79 25.69
N ASP A 322 -33.55 -3.77 26.38
CA ASP A 322 -34.77 -4.36 25.84
C ASP A 322 -35.30 -3.48 24.70
N ARG A 323 -35.55 -4.11 23.58
CA ARG A 323 -36.04 -3.50 22.35
C ARG A 323 -37.54 -3.23 22.36
N ASN A 324 -38.27 -3.78 23.31
CA ASN A 324 -39.73 -3.83 23.30
C ASN A 324 -40.37 -2.77 24.19
N PRO A 325 -40.40 -1.49 23.78
CA PRO A 325 -41.31 -0.54 24.43
C PRO A 325 -41.94 0.49 23.51
N LEU A 326 -41.70 0.43 22.22
CA LEU A 326 -42.63 1.11 21.36
C LEU A 326 -43.90 0.25 21.37
N ASN A 327 -44.85 0.59 22.22
CA ASN A 327 -46.25 0.17 22.08
C ASN A 327 -46.80 0.74 20.76
N ASN A 328 -46.22 0.34 19.64
CA ASN A 328 -46.83 0.51 18.36
C ASN A 328 -48.06 -0.42 18.35
N ALA A 329 -49.20 0.14 18.11
CA ALA A 329 -50.46 -0.60 18.09
C ALA A 329 -50.49 -1.75 17.06
N ASP A 330 -49.50 -1.82 16.21
CA ASP A 330 -49.31 -2.86 15.19
C ASP A 330 -48.21 -3.90 15.54
N GLY A 331 -47.46 -3.70 16.65
CA GLY A 331 -46.40 -4.66 17.09
C GLY A 331 -45.20 -4.78 16.15
N THR A 332 -45.04 -3.88 15.17
CA THR A 332 -43.88 -3.87 14.28
C THR A 332 -42.73 -3.14 14.92
N ASP A 333 -41.53 -3.69 14.78
CA ASP A 333 -40.30 -3.05 15.17
C ASP A 333 -39.86 -2.07 14.07
N PRO A 334 -39.84 -0.75 14.31
CA PRO A 334 -39.48 0.23 13.28
C PRO A 334 -38.02 0.22 12.89
N ALA A 335 -37.14 -0.44 13.68
CA ALA A 335 -35.70 -0.40 13.48
C ALA A 335 -35.18 -1.48 12.52
N GLY A 336 -36.01 -2.39 12.07
CA GLY A 336 -35.57 -3.48 11.21
C GLY A 336 -34.63 -4.47 11.91
N ASP A 337 -33.72 -5.04 11.17
CA ASP A 337 -32.73 -5.98 11.68
C ASP A 337 -31.47 -5.25 12.22
N TYR A 338 -30.76 -5.89 13.13
CA TYR A 338 -29.50 -5.40 13.70
C TYR A 338 -28.28 -5.80 12.84
N TRP A 339 -28.50 -6.17 11.61
CA TRP A 339 -27.44 -6.55 10.70
C TRP A 339 -26.97 -5.35 9.90
N ASP A 340 -25.66 -5.15 9.82
CA ASP A 340 -25.05 -4.22 8.89
C ASP A 340 -23.89 -4.87 8.15
N TRP A 341 -23.67 -4.44 6.92
CA TRP A 341 -22.59 -4.93 6.11
C TRP A 341 -21.29 -4.17 6.36
N GLN A 342 -20.19 -4.89 6.28
CA GLN A 342 -18.86 -4.39 6.51
C GLN A 342 -18.03 -4.53 5.23
N VAL A 343 -17.21 -3.56 4.90
CA VAL A 343 -16.29 -3.63 3.76
C VAL A 343 -14.94 -3.08 4.17
N ARG A 344 -13.90 -3.71 3.66
CA ARG A 344 -12.55 -3.19 3.74
C ARG A 344 -11.76 -3.46 2.48
N ILE A 345 -10.81 -2.60 2.17
CA ILE A 345 -9.81 -2.76 1.13
C ILE A 345 -8.50 -2.15 1.62
N GLY A 346 -7.37 -2.75 1.29
CA GLY A 346 -6.11 -2.17 1.74
C GLY A 346 -4.87 -2.96 1.33
N TYR A 347 -3.80 -2.58 1.96
CA TYR A 347 -2.48 -3.20 1.82
C TYR A 347 -1.88 -3.46 3.20
N HIS A 348 -1.37 -4.67 3.39
CA HIS A 348 -0.61 -5.08 4.57
C HIS A 348 0.47 -6.10 4.16
N PRO A 349 1.75 -5.87 4.46
CA PRO A 349 2.85 -6.72 3.99
C PRO A 349 2.95 -8.08 4.69
N GLY A 350 2.07 -8.35 5.64
CA GLY A 350 2.11 -9.53 6.52
C GLY A 350 2.82 -9.28 7.83
N VAL A 351 2.81 -10.29 8.70
CA VAL A 351 3.53 -10.30 9.99
C VAL A 351 4.63 -11.36 9.95
N ARG A 352 5.70 -11.16 10.71
CA ARG A 352 6.83 -12.09 10.77
C ARG A 352 6.42 -13.46 11.28
N VAL A 353 7.08 -14.49 10.73
CA VAL A 353 6.99 -15.88 11.22
C VAL A 353 8.39 -16.39 11.55
N TYR A 354 8.44 -17.35 12.46
CA TYR A 354 9.70 -18.03 12.74
C TYR A 354 10.12 -18.86 11.53
N VAL A 355 11.34 -18.62 11.06
CA VAL A 355 12.03 -19.43 10.04
C VAL A 355 13.15 -20.17 10.74
N PRO A 356 13.11 -21.51 10.80
CA PRO A 356 14.19 -22.27 11.39
C PRO A 356 15.49 -22.00 10.61
N PRO A 357 16.64 -21.88 11.29
CA PRO A 357 17.91 -21.77 10.59
C PRO A 357 18.10 -23.00 9.70
N PRO A 358 18.78 -22.86 8.55
CA PRO A 358 19.10 -24.00 7.70
C PRO A 358 19.82 -25.06 8.53
N PRO A 359 19.52 -26.35 8.31
CA PRO A 359 20.19 -27.43 9.03
C PRO A 359 21.72 -27.24 8.87
N PRO A 360 22.50 -27.45 9.93
CA PRO A 360 23.94 -27.40 9.83
C PRO A 360 24.38 -28.34 8.70
N PRO A 361 25.41 -27.95 7.92
CA PRO A 361 25.93 -28.81 6.88
C PRO A 361 26.26 -30.17 7.52
N PRO A 362 26.00 -31.28 6.81
CA PRO A 362 26.30 -32.60 7.34
C PRO A 362 27.77 -32.64 7.80
N PRO A 363 28.07 -33.27 8.95
CA PRO A 363 29.44 -33.39 9.41
C PRO A 363 30.32 -33.97 8.28
N PRO A 364 31.53 -33.45 8.09
CA PRO A 364 32.42 -33.99 7.07
C PRO A 364 32.57 -35.50 7.30
N PRO A 365 32.57 -36.32 6.23
CA PRO A 365 32.71 -37.76 6.36
C PRO A 365 34.01 -38.05 7.15
N PRO A 366 34.02 -39.11 7.98
CA PRO A 366 35.21 -39.48 8.74
C PRO A 366 36.42 -39.61 7.78
N PRO A 367 37.62 -39.15 8.20
CA PRO A 367 38.78 -39.21 7.34
C PRO A 367 39.02 -40.64 6.88
N PRO A 368 39.26 -40.88 5.58
CA PRO A 368 39.59 -42.19 5.08
C PRO A 368 40.90 -42.71 5.74
N PRO A 369 41.05 -44.03 5.89
CA PRO A 369 42.28 -44.61 6.41
C PRO A 369 43.48 -44.12 5.59
N PRO A 370 44.69 -43.96 6.20
CA PRO A 370 45.82 -43.37 5.53
C PRO A 370 46.15 -44.15 4.24
N PRO A 371 46.24 -43.45 3.10
CA PRO A 371 46.52 -44.12 1.83
C PRO A 371 47.98 -44.59 1.77
N THR A 372 48.16 -45.77 1.22
CA THR A 372 49.45 -46.18 0.58
C THR A 372 49.97 -45.04 -0.30
N PRO A 373 51.29 -44.73 -0.31
CA PRO A 373 51.77 -43.56 -1.05
C PRO A 373 51.38 -43.66 -2.52
N PRO A 374 50.65 -42.65 -3.03
CA PRO A 374 50.14 -42.67 -4.40
C PRO A 374 51.32 -42.44 -5.38
N ALA A 375 51.28 -43.20 -6.48
CA ALA A 375 51.95 -42.75 -7.70
C ALA A 375 51.49 -41.31 -7.98
N ARG A 376 52.39 -40.38 -8.29
CA ARG A 376 52.07 -38.96 -8.53
C ARG A 376 50.97 -38.85 -9.58
N GLU A 377 49.75 -38.64 -9.12
CA GLU A 377 48.61 -38.41 -10.03
C GLU A 377 48.80 -37.05 -10.72
N HIS A 378 48.66 -37.05 -12.02
CA HIS A 378 48.61 -35.82 -12.80
C HIS A 378 47.40 -34.99 -12.38
N THR A 379 47.60 -33.78 -11.85
CA THR A 379 46.54 -32.83 -11.55
C THR A 379 46.60 -31.69 -12.56
N LEU A 380 45.45 -31.44 -13.23
CA LEU A 380 45.25 -30.33 -14.14
C LEU A 380 44.07 -29.52 -13.65
N SER A 381 44.23 -28.20 -13.50
CA SER A 381 43.17 -27.25 -13.22
C SER A 381 43.36 -25.99 -14.07
N VAL A 382 42.33 -25.20 -14.22
CA VAL A 382 42.35 -23.93 -14.95
C VAL A 382 41.54 -22.92 -14.19
N LYS A 383 41.96 -21.65 -14.20
CA LYS A 383 41.19 -20.51 -13.72
C LYS A 383 40.91 -19.58 -14.89
N ALA A 384 39.65 -19.24 -15.08
CA ALA A 384 39.20 -18.24 -16.05
C ALA A 384 39.03 -16.87 -15.36
N ASP A 385 39.49 -15.83 -16.01
CA ASP A 385 39.33 -14.44 -15.56
C ASP A 385 38.82 -13.56 -16.71
N CYS A 386 38.15 -12.47 -16.40
CA CYS A 386 37.68 -11.48 -17.36
C CYS A 386 38.10 -10.06 -16.96
N ASN A 387 38.41 -9.22 -17.94
CA ASN A 387 38.73 -7.81 -17.72
C ASN A 387 38.29 -6.94 -18.90
N PRO A 388 37.32 -6.03 -18.66
CA PRO A 388 36.43 -5.94 -17.49
C PRO A 388 35.37 -7.04 -17.48
N CYS A 389 34.89 -7.44 -16.29
CA CYS A 389 33.80 -8.43 -16.18
C CYS A 389 32.37 -7.79 -16.25
N THR A 390 32.29 -6.48 -16.44
CA THR A 390 31.06 -5.76 -16.76
C THR A 390 31.31 -4.92 -18.00
N VAL A 391 30.53 -5.12 -19.04
CA VAL A 391 30.64 -4.40 -20.33
C VAL A 391 29.28 -3.96 -20.82
N GLU A 392 29.23 -2.93 -21.61
CA GLU A 392 28.00 -2.55 -22.31
C GLU A 392 27.76 -3.46 -23.52
N VAL A 393 26.53 -3.48 -23.99
CA VAL A 393 26.16 -4.20 -25.23
C VAL A 393 27.09 -3.83 -26.37
N LEU A 394 27.53 -4.81 -27.17
CA LEU A 394 28.46 -4.69 -28.30
C LEU A 394 29.88 -4.28 -27.91
N MET A 395 30.21 -4.09 -26.65
CA MET A 395 31.57 -3.84 -26.18
C MET A 395 32.30 -5.14 -25.86
N SER A 396 33.60 -5.05 -25.71
CA SER A 396 34.45 -6.24 -25.57
C SER A 396 35.05 -6.38 -24.17
N SER A 397 35.20 -7.62 -23.74
CA SER A 397 35.97 -8.05 -22.56
C SER A 397 37.08 -8.97 -22.96
N THR A 398 38.22 -8.90 -22.29
CA THR A 398 39.30 -9.83 -22.46
C THR A 398 39.16 -10.98 -21.47
N VAL A 399 39.04 -12.21 -21.97
CA VAL A 399 39.04 -13.42 -21.14
C VAL A 399 40.38 -14.11 -21.16
N THR A 400 40.86 -14.53 -20.02
CA THR A 400 42.21 -15.10 -19.84
C THR A 400 42.13 -16.42 -19.08
N ALA A 401 42.83 -17.47 -19.54
CA ALA A 401 42.93 -18.75 -18.89
C ALA A 401 44.32 -18.90 -18.21
N THR A 402 44.31 -19.29 -16.94
CA THR A 402 45.50 -19.58 -16.18
C THR A 402 45.48 -21.05 -15.77
N PRO A 403 46.15 -21.94 -16.56
CA PRO A 403 46.23 -23.36 -16.20
C PRO A 403 47.25 -23.61 -15.11
N MET A 404 46.97 -24.57 -14.25
CA MET A 404 47.91 -25.14 -13.26
C MET A 404 47.99 -26.64 -13.53
N ASP A 405 49.16 -27.09 -13.84
CA ASP A 405 49.46 -28.47 -14.22
C ASP A 405 50.65 -29.01 -13.42
N SER A 406 50.50 -30.21 -12.85
CA SER A 406 51.52 -30.83 -11.99
C SER A 406 52.69 -31.47 -12.73
N ILE A 407 52.57 -31.69 -14.05
CA ILE A 407 53.60 -32.33 -14.87
C ILE A 407 54.18 -31.41 -15.97
N GLY A 408 53.74 -30.15 -16.05
CA GLY A 408 54.26 -29.17 -17.02
C GLY A 408 53.79 -29.42 -18.47
N CYS A 409 52.58 -29.91 -18.66
CA CYS A 409 52.00 -30.19 -19.98
C CYS A 409 51.77 -28.91 -20.80
N ALA A 410 52.08 -28.95 -22.08
CA ALA A 410 51.70 -27.88 -23.02
C ALA A 410 50.21 -27.99 -23.37
N VAL A 411 49.36 -27.37 -22.53
CA VAL A 411 47.89 -27.48 -22.67
C VAL A 411 47.36 -26.74 -23.90
N THR A 412 46.34 -27.30 -24.52
CA THR A 412 45.54 -26.64 -25.54
C THR A 412 44.29 -25.99 -24.92
N TYR A 413 43.80 -24.88 -25.50
CA TYR A 413 42.70 -24.10 -25.00
C TYR A 413 41.51 -24.21 -25.92
N ARG A 414 40.28 -24.18 -25.35
CA ARG A 414 39.03 -24.03 -26.08
C ARG A 414 38.03 -23.20 -25.27
N TRP A 415 37.77 -22.01 -25.75
CA TRP A 415 36.75 -21.13 -25.20
C TRP A 415 35.41 -21.38 -25.87
N THR A 416 34.35 -21.35 -25.09
CA THR A 416 32.95 -21.47 -25.56
C THR A 416 32.06 -20.46 -24.83
N THR A 417 31.03 -19.98 -25.52
CA THR A 417 30.04 -19.04 -24.98
C THR A 417 28.70 -19.29 -25.67
N PRO A 418 27.55 -19.19 -24.97
CA PRO A 418 26.24 -19.33 -25.59
C PRO A 418 25.88 -18.14 -26.47
N THR A 419 26.39 -16.94 -26.16
CA THR A 419 26.12 -15.71 -26.93
C THR A 419 27.35 -14.82 -26.94
N GLY A 420 27.38 -13.86 -27.89
CA GLY A 420 28.57 -13.06 -28.16
C GLY A 420 29.56 -13.78 -29.08
N THR A 421 30.70 -13.16 -29.36
CA THR A 421 31.72 -13.69 -30.28
C THR A 421 33.09 -13.69 -29.62
N LEU A 422 33.87 -14.76 -29.86
CA LEU A 422 35.26 -14.91 -29.38
C LEU A 422 36.19 -14.74 -30.58
N ALA A 423 37.17 -13.85 -30.47
CA ALA A 423 38.10 -13.55 -31.54
C ALA A 423 39.12 -14.70 -31.77
N THR A 424 39.60 -15.31 -30.69
CA THR A 424 40.60 -16.37 -30.70
C THR A 424 40.21 -17.49 -29.72
N PRO A 425 39.26 -18.38 -30.09
CA PRO A 425 38.71 -19.36 -29.15
C PRO A 425 39.69 -20.47 -28.72
N THR A 426 40.86 -20.57 -29.35
CA THR A 426 41.86 -21.57 -29.05
C THR A 426 43.12 -21.00 -28.40
N ALA A 427 43.17 -19.71 -28.11
CA ALA A 427 44.29 -19.06 -27.48
C ALA A 427 44.14 -19.01 -25.95
N ARG A 428 45.25 -18.88 -25.22
CA ARG A 428 45.24 -18.64 -23.76
C ARG A 428 44.41 -17.42 -23.36
N GLN A 429 44.41 -16.41 -24.24
CA GLN A 429 43.67 -15.18 -24.07
C GLN A 429 42.82 -14.91 -25.32
N SER A 430 41.56 -14.53 -25.11
CA SER A 430 40.64 -14.18 -26.21
C SER A 430 39.87 -12.91 -25.89
N GLN A 431 39.58 -12.15 -26.92
CA GLN A 431 38.66 -11.05 -26.81
C GLN A 431 37.23 -11.57 -27.07
N TRP A 432 36.36 -11.37 -26.11
CA TRP A 432 34.93 -11.68 -26.24
C TRP A 432 34.13 -10.38 -26.43
N THR A 433 33.30 -10.34 -27.44
CA THR A 433 32.41 -9.19 -27.71
C THR A 433 30.99 -9.52 -27.29
N ALA A 434 30.39 -8.64 -26.50
CA ALA A 434 29.06 -8.79 -25.93
C ALA A 434 27.96 -8.78 -27.01
N PRO A 435 26.87 -9.56 -26.83
CA PRO A 435 25.69 -9.50 -27.69
C PRO A 435 24.92 -8.19 -27.46
N ASN A 436 23.96 -7.89 -28.36
CA ASN A 436 23.05 -6.74 -28.18
C ASN A 436 21.88 -7.06 -27.21
N GLN A 437 22.13 -7.87 -26.20
CA GLN A 437 21.17 -8.23 -25.14
C GLN A 437 21.83 -8.07 -23.79
N VAL A 438 21.11 -7.48 -22.82
CA VAL A 438 21.55 -7.36 -21.44
C VAL A 438 21.39 -8.69 -20.70
N GLY A 439 22.30 -8.99 -19.77
CA GLY A 439 22.25 -10.19 -18.97
C GLY A 439 23.64 -10.68 -18.59
N THR A 440 23.70 -11.75 -17.83
CA THR A 440 24.95 -12.42 -17.47
C THR A 440 25.23 -13.52 -18.49
N VAL A 441 26.41 -13.46 -19.13
CA VAL A 441 26.84 -14.43 -20.15
C VAL A 441 28.00 -15.25 -19.59
N PRO A 442 27.85 -16.59 -19.47
CA PRO A 442 28.96 -17.47 -19.10
C PRO A 442 29.92 -17.67 -20.28
N VAL A 443 31.21 -17.51 -20.02
CA VAL A 443 32.28 -17.82 -20.97
C VAL A 443 33.14 -18.88 -20.31
N THR A 444 33.19 -20.07 -20.92
CA THR A 444 33.84 -21.25 -20.37
C THR A 444 35.11 -21.55 -21.17
N VAL A 445 36.22 -21.77 -20.46
CA VAL A 445 37.45 -22.34 -21.04
C VAL A 445 37.56 -23.80 -20.66
N THR A 446 37.94 -24.62 -21.61
CA THR A 446 38.41 -25.99 -21.39
C THR A 446 39.84 -26.07 -21.82
N VAL A 447 40.72 -26.55 -20.94
CA VAL A 447 42.12 -26.85 -21.24
C VAL A 447 42.28 -28.36 -21.31
N THR A 448 43.10 -28.81 -22.26
CA THR A 448 43.40 -30.25 -22.47
C THR A 448 44.90 -30.46 -22.53
N CYS A 449 45.39 -31.41 -21.74
CA CYS A 449 46.75 -31.90 -21.86
C CYS A 449 46.80 -32.97 -22.95
N PRO A 450 47.60 -32.78 -24.04
CA PRO A 450 47.65 -33.75 -25.13
C PRO A 450 48.37 -35.06 -24.76
N THR A 451 49.10 -35.09 -23.65
CA THR A 451 49.92 -36.24 -23.25
C THR A 451 49.04 -37.39 -22.73
N ASP A 452 47.98 -37.10 -22.00
CA ASP A 452 47.10 -38.08 -21.36
C ASP A 452 45.59 -37.76 -21.58
N ASN A 453 45.28 -36.76 -22.40
CA ASN A 453 43.94 -36.27 -22.66
C ASN A 453 43.17 -35.77 -21.42
N LYS A 454 43.88 -35.45 -20.34
CA LYS A 454 43.26 -34.89 -19.15
C LYS A 454 42.74 -33.49 -19.46
N THR A 455 41.51 -33.21 -18.99
CA THR A 455 40.84 -31.93 -19.22
C THR A 455 40.49 -31.26 -17.91
N ALA A 456 40.51 -29.93 -17.90
CA ALA A 456 39.93 -29.11 -16.85
C ALA A 456 39.17 -27.94 -17.49
N SER A 457 38.10 -27.50 -16.83
CA SER A 457 37.32 -26.37 -17.33
C SER A 457 36.96 -25.41 -16.18
N ASP A 458 36.83 -24.14 -16.54
CA ASP A 458 36.35 -23.09 -15.63
C ASP A 458 35.50 -22.08 -16.41
N THR A 459 34.63 -21.39 -15.72
CA THR A 459 33.66 -20.49 -16.31
C THR A 459 33.71 -19.14 -15.61
N VAL A 460 33.82 -18.07 -16.39
CA VAL A 460 33.70 -16.69 -15.94
C VAL A 460 32.40 -16.12 -16.43
N ASN A 461 31.70 -15.38 -15.57
CA ASN A 461 30.42 -14.71 -15.89
C ASN A 461 30.68 -13.23 -16.18
N ILE A 462 30.30 -12.79 -17.39
CA ILE A 462 30.42 -11.39 -17.83
C ILE A 462 29.05 -10.74 -17.81
N GLN A 463 28.93 -9.65 -17.07
CA GLN A 463 27.70 -8.87 -16.99
C GLN A 463 27.61 -7.90 -18.17
N VAL A 464 26.56 -8.03 -18.99
CA VAL A 464 26.27 -7.11 -20.08
C VAL A 464 25.20 -6.12 -19.64
N THR A 465 25.50 -4.83 -19.74
CA THR A 465 24.62 -3.74 -19.31
C THR A 465 24.28 -2.84 -20.50
N ARG A 466 23.28 -2.01 -20.35
CA ARG A 466 23.04 -0.87 -21.24
C ARG A 466 23.39 0.43 -20.51
N PRO A 467 23.82 1.47 -21.24
CA PRO A 467 23.94 2.79 -20.67
C PRO A 467 22.62 3.22 -19.97
N PRO A 468 22.67 3.89 -18.83
CA PRO A 468 21.48 4.36 -18.15
C PRO A 468 20.70 5.32 -19.07
N VAL A 469 19.41 5.06 -19.23
CA VAL A 469 18.51 5.97 -19.96
C VAL A 469 18.36 7.23 -19.11
N ARG A 470 18.85 8.35 -19.62
CA ARG A 470 18.64 9.66 -18.98
C ARG A 470 17.18 10.07 -19.20
N THR A 471 16.44 10.29 -18.12
CA THR A 471 15.10 10.88 -18.16
C THR A 471 15.21 12.37 -17.89
N TYR A 472 14.63 13.16 -18.78
CA TYR A 472 14.58 14.61 -18.64
C TYR A 472 13.14 15.04 -18.36
N THR A 473 12.97 15.92 -17.36
CA THR A 473 11.70 16.58 -17.05
C THR A 473 11.95 18.08 -16.94
N PHE A 474 11.10 18.89 -17.54
CA PHE A 474 11.23 20.34 -17.55
C PHE A 474 10.00 20.97 -16.91
N GLU A 475 10.20 22.06 -16.19
CA GLU A 475 9.11 22.87 -15.66
C GLU A 475 8.33 23.57 -16.77
N ASP A 476 7.04 23.83 -16.52
CA ASP A 476 6.21 24.58 -17.45
C ASP A 476 6.66 26.06 -17.53
N VAL A 477 6.70 26.64 -18.71
CA VAL A 477 6.95 28.07 -18.94
C VAL A 477 5.63 28.81 -18.87
N HIS A 478 5.47 29.72 -17.89
CA HIS A 478 4.23 30.46 -17.68
C HIS A 478 4.20 31.82 -18.38
N PHE A 479 3.00 32.26 -18.77
CA PHE A 479 2.75 33.50 -19.50
C PHE A 479 1.71 34.37 -18.80
N ASP A 480 1.84 35.68 -19.01
CA ASP A 480 0.82 36.63 -18.59
C ASP A 480 -0.47 36.48 -19.38
N PHE A 481 -1.55 37.04 -18.83
CA PHE A 481 -2.83 37.04 -19.51
C PHE A 481 -2.72 37.74 -20.86
N ASP A 482 -3.23 37.12 -21.88
CA ASP A 482 -3.23 37.58 -23.27
C ASP A 482 -1.84 37.93 -23.82
N ARG A 483 -0.78 37.31 -23.27
CA ARG A 483 0.60 37.50 -23.72
C ARG A 483 1.23 36.20 -24.14
N TYR A 484 2.18 36.28 -25.07
CA TYR A 484 3.08 35.21 -25.52
C TYR A 484 4.58 35.61 -25.38
N SER A 485 4.87 36.82 -24.86
CA SER A 485 6.23 37.19 -24.51
C SER A 485 6.71 36.38 -23.31
N LEU A 486 7.93 35.89 -23.40
CA LEU A 486 8.56 35.15 -22.31
C LEU A 486 8.78 36.08 -21.13
N ARG A 487 8.44 35.62 -19.93
CA ARG A 487 8.69 36.30 -18.67
C ARG A 487 10.16 36.17 -18.28
N PRO A 488 10.75 37.09 -17.52
CA PRO A 488 12.14 36.99 -17.12
C PRO A 488 12.51 35.69 -16.41
N GLU A 489 11.61 35.17 -15.57
CA GLU A 489 11.81 33.92 -14.84
C GLU A 489 11.80 32.67 -15.75
N ALA A 490 11.23 32.75 -16.93
CA ALA A 490 11.24 31.66 -17.90
C ALA A 490 12.64 31.30 -18.41
N THR A 491 13.58 32.28 -18.38
CA THR A 491 14.95 32.06 -18.87
C THR A 491 15.67 30.93 -18.15
N ARG A 492 15.46 30.78 -16.83
CA ARG A 492 16.06 29.70 -16.04
C ARG A 492 15.62 28.33 -16.56
N VAL A 493 14.32 28.12 -16.71
CA VAL A 493 13.74 26.86 -17.17
C VAL A 493 14.17 26.55 -18.61
N LEU A 494 14.22 27.57 -19.46
CA LEU A 494 14.63 27.41 -20.85
C LEU A 494 16.13 27.14 -21.00
N ASP A 495 16.97 27.75 -20.17
CA ASP A 495 18.42 27.51 -20.18
C ASP A 495 18.74 26.10 -19.63
N GLU A 496 17.97 25.57 -18.68
CA GLU A 496 18.05 24.16 -18.27
C GLU A 496 17.76 23.20 -19.45
N ALA A 497 16.72 23.49 -20.24
CA ALA A 497 16.40 22.71 -21.43
C ALA A 497 17.50 22.83 -22.49
N VAL A 498 18.06 24.01 -22.71
CA VAL A 498 19.21 24.23 -23.63
C VAL A 498 20.40 23.37 -23.21
N ASN A 499 20.76 23.38 -21.93
CA ASN A 499 21.90 22.61 -21.41
C ASN A 499 21.66 21.10 -21.56
N ALA A 500 20.48 20.59 -21.20
CA ALA A 500 20.10 19.20 -21.42
C ALA A 500 20.20 18.79 -22.89
N MET A 501 19.73 19.65 -23.81
CA MET A 501 19.79 19.39 -25.25
C MET A 501 21.18 19.53 -25.85
N ARG A 502 22.11 20.23 -25.21
CA ARG A 502 23.53 20.29 -25.57
C ARG A 502 24.27 19.02 -25.12
N GLU A 503 23.96 18.56 -23.89
CA GLU A 503 24.57 17.34 -23.35
C GLU A 503 24.09 16.08 -24.06
N ASP A 504 22.83 16.04 -24.49
CA ASP A 504 22.24 14.91 -25.19
C ASP A 504 21.79 15.33 -26.59
N ALA A 505 22.57 14.98 -27.61
CA ALA A 505 22.27 15.27 -28.99
C ALA A 505 21.04 14.51 -29.56
N THR A 506 20.62 13.46 -28.89
CA THR A 506 19.44 12.65 -29.30
C THR A 506 18.14 13.20 -28.71
N LEU A 507 18.19 14.02 -27.69
CA LEU A 507 17.03 14.61 -27.04
C LEU A 507 16.22 15.49 -28.00
N ARG A 508 14.93 15.20 -28.14
CA ARG A 508 13.96 15.96 -28.95
C ARG A 508 12.81 16.39 -28.05
N LEU A 509 12.29 17.57 -28.30
CA LEU A 509 11.20 18.16 -27.52
C LEU A 509 9.98 18.46 -28.40
N THR A 510 8.79 18.16 -27.87
CA THR A 510 7.55 18.77 -28.29
C THR A 510 7.19 19.89 -27.32
N ILE A 511 6.97 21.09 -27.85
CA ILE A 511 6.60 22.27 -27.08
C ILE A 511 5.10 22.47 -27.24
N GLU A 512 4.36 22.20 -26.17
CA GLU A 512 2.91 22.28 -26.14
C GLU A 512 2.44 23.63 -25.60
N GLY A 513 1.69 24.38 -26.41
CA GLY A 513 1.17 25.70 -26.02
C GLY A 513 -0.26 25.59 -25.51
N HIS A 514 -0.48 26.16 -24.32
CA HIS A 514 -1.77 26.13 -23.62
C HIS A 514 -2.22 27.54 -23.22
N THR A 515 -3.52 27.70 -23.07
CA THR A 515 -4.17 28.92 -22.59
C THR A 515 -5.12 28.61 -21.42
N CYS A 516 -5.63 29.65 -20.80
CA CYS A 516 -6.84 29.53 -19.98
C CYS A 516 -8.08 29.59 -20.87
N ASN A 517 -9.25 29.34 -20.31
CA ASN A 517 -10.54 29.32 -21.00
C ASN A 517 -11.19 30.70 -21.23
N ILE A 518 -10.41 31.79 -21.22
CA ILE A 518 -10.92 33.13 -21.53
C ILE A 518 -10.61 33.43 -23.00
N GLY A 519 -11.63 33.68 -23.78
CA GLY A 519 -11.55 33.93 -25.22
C GLY A 519 -12.28 32.88 -26.03
N THR A 520 -12.20 32.94 -27.37
CA THR A 520 -12.73 31.88 -28.23
C THR A 520 -11.72 30.75 -28.40
N ALA A 521 -12.18 29.54 -28.70
CA ALA A 521 -11.31 28.38 -28.89
C ALA A 521 -10.27 28.64 -30.02
N GLU A 522 -10.66 29.28 -31.13
CA GLU A 522 -9.77 29.64 -32.25
C GLU A 522 -8.70 30.64 -31.78
N TYR A 523 -9.11 31.65 -31.02
CA TYR A 523 -8.19 32.63 -30.47
C TYR A 523 -7.18 31.96 -29.52
N ASN A 524 -7.67 31.10 -28.63
CA ASN A 524 -6.85 30.38 -27.66
C ASN A 524 -5.91 29.38 -28.33
N LEU A 525 -6.35 28.72 -29.41
CA LEU A 525 -5.49 27.87 -30.21
C LEU A 525 -4.34 28.67 -30.84
N ALA A 526 -4.65 29.83 -31.44
CA ALA A 526 -3.64 30.73 -32.02
C ALA A 526 -2.71 31.34 -30.97
N LEU A 527 -3.21 31.67 -29.77
CA LEU A 527 -2.39 32.19 -28.67
C LEU A 527 -1.45 31.10 -28.12
N GLY A 528 -1.95 29.85 -27.99
CA GLY A 528 -1.14 28.69 -27.61
C GLY A 528 0.00 28.44 -28.61
N ASP A 529 -0.30 28.53 -29.91
CA ASP A 529 0.73 28.40 -30.96
C ASP A 529 1.82 29.49 -30.83
N ARG A 530 1.44 30.75 -30.67
CA ARG A 530 2.40 31.85 -30.42
C ARG A 530 3.28 31.60 -29.21
N ARG A 531 2.74 31.05 -28.10
CA ARG A 531 3.49 30.70 -26.88
C ARG A 531 4.50 29.58 -27.15
N ALA A 532 4.06 28.51 -27.81
CA ALA A 532 4.95 27.41 -28.17
C ALA A 532 6.08 27.88 -29.10
N ASN A 533 5.76 28.73 -30.07
CA ASN A 533 6.74 29.31 -30.99
C ASN A 533 7.69 30.30 -30.28
N ALA A 534 7.25 31.06 -29.26
CA ALA A 534 8.13 31.92 -28.47
C ALA A 534 9.18 31.10 -27.71
N VAL A 535 8.79 29.98 -27.11
CA VAL A 535 9.72 29.05 -26.46
C VAL A 535 10.68 28.43 -27.48
N ARG A 536 10.16 27.95 -28.62
CA ARG A 536 10.99 27.41 -29.71
C ARG A 536 12.02 28.43 -30.19
N ALA A 537 11.60 29.66 -30.43
CA ALA A 537 12.49 30.73 -30.91
C ALA A 537 13.61 31.01 -29.88
N TYR A 538 13.30 30.97 -28.58
CA TYR A 538 14.32 31.12 -27.54
C TYR A 538 15.34 29.96 -27.59
N LEU A 539 14.89 28.71 -27.62
CA LEU A 539 15.79 27.55 -27.65
C LEU A 539 16.68 27.57 -28.89
N VAL A 540 16.13 27.94 -30.07
CA VAL A 540 16.89 28.07 -31.31
C VAL A 540 17.93 29.22 -31.19
N SER A 541 17.57 30.38 -30.62
CA SER A 541 18.49 31.49 -30.41
C SER A 541 19.67 31.13 -29.51
N ARG A 542 19.50 30.13 -28.64
CA ARG A 542 20.54 29.58 -27.74
C ARG A 542 21.33 28.42 -28.38
N GLY A 543 21.11 28.13 -29.66
CA GLY A 543 21.87 27.15 -30.43
C GLY A 543 21.28 25.74 -30.50
N VAL A 544 20.04 25.55 -30.06
CA VAL A 544 19.35 24.26 -30.26
C VAL A 544 18.87 24.16 -31.68
N SER A 545 19.17 23.05 -32.36
CA SER A 545 18.75 22.81 -33.76
C SER A 545 17.22 22.71 -33.87
N ALA A 546 16.67 23.42 -34.86
CA ALA A 546 15.23 23.58 -35.07
C ALA A 546 14.50 22.26 -35.39
N ASP A 547 15.18 21.28 -36.01
CA ASP A 547 14.70 19.94 -36.32
C ASP A 547 14.47 19.05 -35.11
N ARG A 548 15.06 19.43 -33.99
CA ARG A 548 14.89 18.76 -32.68
C ARG A 548 13.68 19.28 -31.90
N LEU A 549 13.00 20.31 -32.37
CA LEU A 549 11.93 21.03 -31.71
C LEU A 549 10.66 21.00 -32.55
N GLN A 550 9.60 20.44 -32.02
CA GLN A 550 8.26 20.48 -32.59
C GLN A 550 7.36 21.34 -31.72
N THR A 551 6.51 22.16 -32.32
CA THR A 551 5.48 22.93 -31.62
C THR A 551 4.11 22.36 -31.92
N ILE A 552 3.24 22.38 -30.90
CA ILE A 552 1.83 22.05 -31.03
C ILE A 552 1.03 22.96 -30.07
N SER A 553 -0.11 23.44 -30.54
CA SER A 553 -1.03 24.18 -29.67
C SER A 553 -2.23 23.30 -29.32
N TYR A 554 -2.61 23.33 -28.05
CA TYR A 554 -3.86 22.76 -27.54
C TYR A 554 -4.83 23.87 -27.11
N GLY A 555 -4.43 25.16 -27.20
CA GLY A 555 -5.28 26.24 -26.73
C GLY A 555 -5.78 25.98 -25.30
N GLU A 556 -7.07 26.02 -25.10
CA GLU A 556 -7.74 25.77 -23.82
C GLU A 556 -8.18 24.31 -23.61
N GLU A 557 -8.05 23.44 -24.62
CA GLU A 557 -8.62 22.11 -24.64
C GLU A 557 -7.97 21.11 -23.66
N ARG A 558 -6.73 21.40 -23.20
CA ARG A 558 -6.00 20.54 -22.25
C ARG A 558 -5.59 21.30 -20.99
N PRO A 559 -6.54 21.71 -20.15
CA PRO A 559 -6.21 22.38 -18.90
C PRO A 559 -5.53 21.40 -17.94
N LYS A 560 -4.45 21.84 -17.29
CA LYS A 560 -3.76 21.08 -16.24
C LYS A 560 -4.34 21.41 -14.86
N TYR A 561 -4.95 22.58 -14.74
CA TYR A 561 -5.53 23.10 -13.51
C TYR A 561 -6.95 23.61 -13.78
N ASP A 562 -7.77 23.68 -12.72
CA ASP A 562 -9.11 24.24 -12.82
C ASP A 562 -9.10 25.68 -13.35
N ASN A 563 -10.03 25.97 -14.27
CA ASN A 563 -10.20 27.29 -14.89
C ASN A 563 -11.20 28.20 -14.16
N ALA A 564 -11.79 27.75 -13.03
CA ALA A 564 -12.83 28.51 -12.33
C ALA A 564 -12.27 29.74 -11.59
N ARG A 565 -11.04 29.64 -11.05
CA ARG A 565 -10.40 30.69 -10.27
C ARG A 565 -9.16 31.24 -10.97
N GLU A 566 -8.86 32.53 -10.78
CA GLU A 566 -7.69 33.13 -11.42
C GLU A 566 -6.38 32.53 -10.91
N GLU A 567 -6.30 32.14 -9.63
CA GLU A 567 -5.11 31.52 -9.03
C GLU A 567 -4.71 30.21 -9.72
N THR A 568 -5.67 29.44 -10.17
CA THR A 568 -5.46 28.18 -10.91
C THR A 568 -5.44 28.40 -12.42
N ARG A 569 -6.28 29.31 -12.93
CA ARG A 569 -6.38 29.66 -14.34
C ARG A 569 -5.07 30.21 -14.90
N ARG A 570 -4.36 31.05 -14.12
CA ARG A 570 -3.03 31.58 -14.52
C ARG A 570 -2.01 30.47 -14.78
N LEU A 571 -2.14 29.31 -14.14
CA LEU A 571 -1.25 28.17 -14.32
C LEU A 571 -1.51 27.40 -15.62
N ASN A 572 -2.70 27.58 -16.23
CA ASN A 572 -3.00 27.04 -17.56
C ASN A 572 -2.37 27.89 -18.69
N ARG A 573 -1.97 29.13 -18.44
CA ARG A 573 -1.25 30.00 -19.40
C ARG A 573 0.22 29.59 -19.45
N ARG A 574 0.50 28.49 -20.13
CA ARG A 574 1.84 27.86 -20.10
C ARG A 574 2.27 27.32 -21.48
N ALA A 575 3.54 27.07 -21.61
CA ALA A 575 4.09 26.15 -22.59
C ALA A 575 4.83 25.02 -21.86
N ALA A 576 4.50 23.78 -22.19
CA ALA A 576 5.11 22.59 -21.63
C ALA A 576 6.14 22.00 -22.61
N MET A 577 7.31 21.59 -22.12
CA MET A 577 8.36 20.95 -22.91
C MET A 577 8.34 19.44 -22.63
N VAL A 578 7.82 18.68 -23.58
CA VAL A 578 7.63 17.23 -23.47
C VAL A 578 8.72 16.50 -24.26
N VAL A 579 9.41 15.58 -23.58
CA VAL A 579 10.45 14.76 -24.22
C VAL A 579 9.81 13.77 -25.19
N ARG A 580 10.34 13.73 -26.41
CA ARG A 580 9.95 12.74 -27.43
C ARG A 580 10.89 11.54 -27.33
N LEU A 581 10.35 10.39 -27.03
CA LEU A 581 11.03 9.11 -27.21
C LEU A 581 11.06 8.77 -28.71
N GLN A 582 12.23 8.39 -29.21
CA GLN A 582 12.35 7.82 -30.58
C GLN A 582 11.84 6.39 -30.58
#